data_cdb9f8c1dcb3df4a3e41799296cdfcaa
#
_entry.id   cdb9f8c1dcb3df4a3e41799296cdfcaa
#
_cell.length_a   1.000
_cell.length_b   1.000
_cell.length_c   1.000
_cell.angle_alpha   90.00
_cell.angle_beta   90.00
_cell.angle_gamma   90.00
#
_symmetry.space_group_name_H-M   'P 1'
#
loop_
_entity.id
_entity.type
_entity.pdbx_description
1 polymer ?
#
loop_
_entity_poly.entity_id
_entity_poly.type
_entity_poly.pdbx_seq_one_letter_code
_entity_poly.pdbx_strand_id
1 'polypeptide(L)'
;MNNRNCTIILVAYVLGLITVRAPAATVNLVENGRPQAAIVLAEKPRAAAQLAAYELQHYLEKISGAKIPIVREPAEVSGNRILIGESNAARALGYDNSGFDRQEYLIKTMPNTLILIGHDHDGFAEVDYQSYVSIYHALPSSLATCYAVHAMLENNLGVRWYYPNEEIGEIVPHEPTVVVKDLDIRRKPDAAIRMLYPLFSNTERLYFTDYDQPEKFQASWVDARQSLLYWIRLRYWGGMRYNANHSFHGYDTAFGRSHPEWFSTKGYEKMKQLRYQGAVQPCFTADGFLEQVVEIAREHFDGRPAEHPDTHRACVGNFFPVVPNDNTNMCCCPTCRPLYRNDLGPGGTASDYVWGFVNDVAREVRKTHPQAMVSGLAYFNYTVPPRGMIFEPNVSVTFCKFYQKYHDRDYQRRDYERISEYVNKNEARFFTTWEYPVHPFMSSMPFPCLVPRVQADDVRHLKQIDGFMGGTMDRTGGATYRNGKPAGLAWTSPVMDFMNVYWRVKLYDDFDFDIEKGLAEYYSKFFGPGAADMEKFYTAIEDRWMTLGGADVPRGWWEKLGTTEFLDELAGYIQEAKRATSEGSIHRNRVELIDAGICSTCSRPGQNTNAPRCRN
;
A
#
# COMPACT_ATOMS: atom_id res chain seq x y z
N MET A 1 46.19 73.44 -19.54
CA MET A 1 45.57 73.03 -18.30
C MET A 1 45.37 71.53 -18.36
N ASN A 2 46.16 70.81 -17.59
CA ASN A 2 46.39 69.36 -17.74
C ASN A 2 45.29 68.52 -17.08
N ASN A 3 44.66 67.65 -17.86
CA ASN A 3 43.87 66.53 -17.39
C ASN A 3 44.75 65.29 -17.34
N ARG A 4 45.03 64.77 -16.14
CA ARG A 4 45.66 63.46 -15.96
C ARG A 4 44.58 62.42 -15.72
N ASN A 5 44.39 61.54 -16.70
CA ASN A 5 43.59 60.32 -16.53
C ASN A 5 44.39 59.29 -15.73
N CYS A 6 43.88 58.91 -14.56
CA CYS A 6 44.39 57.77 -13.79
C CYS A 6 43.59 56.51 -14.18
N THR A 7 44.22 55.57 -14.88
CA THR A 7 43.65 54.27 -15.22
C THR A 7 43.96 53.32 -14.06
N ILE A 8 42.90 52.92 -13.35
CA ILE A 8 43.00 51.89 -12.30
C ILE A 8 42.86 50.52 -13.01
N ILE A 9 43.91 49.73 -12.98
CA ILE A 9 43.88 48.34 -13.44
C ILE A 9 43.42 47.46 -12.29
N LEU A 10 42.20 46.92 -12.37
CA LEU A 10 41.67 45.94 -11.44
C LEU A 10 42.19 44.55 -11.85
N VAL A 11 43.12 43.99 -11.11
CA VAL A 11 43.56 42.59 -11.30
C VAL A 11 42.57 41.71 -10.50
N ALA A 12 41.64 41.04 -11.20
CA ALA A 12 40.78 40.04 -10.60
C ALA A 12 41.55 38.72 -10.42
N TYR A 13 41.87 38.37 -9.20
CA TYR A 13 42.34 37.01 -8.84
C TYR A 13 41.15 36.05 -8.89
N VAL A 14 41.07 35.22 -9.95
CA VAL A 14 40.18 34.07 -10.01
C VAL A 14 40.83 32.95 -9.19
N LEU A 15 40.45 32.82 -7.92
CA LEU A 15 40.71 31.62 -7.13
C LEU A 15 39.84 30.50 -7.66
N GLY A 16 40.39 29.66 -8.53
CA GLY A 16 39.78 28.40 -8.92
C GLY A 16 39.71 27.48 -7.70
N LEU A 17 38.51 27.36 -7.13
CA LEU A 17 38.20 26.30 -6.17
C LEU A 17 38.32 24.95 -6.91
N ILE A 18 39.48 24.33 -6.81
CA ILE A 18 39.64 22.91 -7.16
C ILE A 18 38.90 22.14 -6.08
N THR A 19 37.66 21.77 -6.37
CA THR A 19 36.93 20.79 -5.55
C THR A 19 37.65 19.45 -5.71
N VAL A 20 38.57 19.16 -4.82
CA VAL A 20 39.15 17.82 -4.68
C VAL A 20 37.99 16.93 -4.23
N ARG A 21 37.41 16.19 -5.17
CA ARG A 21 36.42 15.17 -4.87
C ARG A 21 37.10 14.15 -3.98
N ALA A 22 36.65 13.99 -2.74
CA ALA A 22 37.14 12.95 -1.85
C ALA A 22 37.06 11.59 -2.58
N PRO A 23 38.05 10.70 -2.41
CA PRO A 23 37.98 9.38 -3.04
C PRO A 23 36.68 8.68 -2.65
N ALA A 24 36.04 8.04 -3.63
CA ALA A 24 34.78 7.32 -3.42
C ALA A 24 34.93 6.32 -2.28
N ALA A 25 34.09 6.46 -1.26
CA ALA A 25 34.15 5.57 -0.10
C ALA A 25 33.67 4.17 -0.52
N THR A 26 34.51 3.18 -0.33
CA THR A 26 34.25 1.78 -0.68
C THR A 26 34.24 0.93 0.57
N VAL A 27 33.23 0.07 0.75
CA VAL A 27 33.12 -0.87 1.85
C VAL A 27 33.00 -2.29 1.29
N ASN A 28 33.99 -3.12 1.53
CA ASN A 28 33.95 -4.54 1.16
C ASN A 28 33.19 -5.30 2.25
N LEU A 29 32.03 -5.86 1.91
CA LEU A 29 31.17 -6.60 2.83
C LEU A 29 31.52 -8.09 2.85
N VAL A 30 31.77 -8.65 1.67
CA VAL A 30 32.14 -10.06 1.47
C VAL A 30 33.17 -10.16 0.36
N GLU A 31 34.17 -11.00 0.52
CA GLU A 31 35.16 -11.30 -0.48
C GLU A 31 35.33 -12.83 -0.66
N ASN A 32 35.08 -13.31 -1.86
CA ASN A 32 35.16 -14.73 -2.21
C ASN A 32 34.43 -15.66 -1.20
N GLY A 33 33.19 -15.29 -0.84
CA GLY A 33 32.36 -16.03 0.11
C GLY A 33 32.81 -15.94 1.57
N ARG A 34 33.70 -14.96 1.92
CA ARG A 34 34.16 -14.76 3.29
C ARG A 34 33.76 -13.38 3.79
N PRO A 35 33.19 -13.26 5.01
CA PRO A 35 32.84 -11.98 5.60
C PRO A 35 34.06 -11.05 5.74
N GLN A 36 33.95 -9.80 5.31
CA GLN A 36 34.94 -8.74 5.48
C GLN A 36 34.41 -7.63 6.38
N ALA A 37 33.15 -7.74 6.83
CA ALA A 37 32.49 -6.78 7.67
C ALA A 37 31.72 -7.48 8.80
N ALA A 38 31.36 -6.72 9.83
CA ALA A 38 30.39 -7.13 10.85
C ALA A 38 29.24 -6.13 10.92
N ILE A 39 28.02 -6.61 11.15
CA ILE A 39 26.85 -5.80 11.47
C ILE A 39 26.94 -5.41 12.95
N VAL A 40 26.86 -4.11 13.23
CA VAL A 40 26.94 -3.56 14.57
C VAL A 40 25.61 -2.93 14.95
N LEU A 41 25.04 -3.40 16.04
CA LEU A 41 23.84 -2.88 16.67
C LEU A 41 24.18 -2.19 17.99
N ALA A 42 23.33 -1.29 18.46
CA ALA A 42 23.39 -0.80 19.83
C ALA A 42 23.35 -1.94 20.85
N GLU A 43 23.72 -1.70 22.12
CA GLU A 43 23.55 -2.67 23.21
C GLU A 43 22.08 -3.11 23.36
N LYS A 44 21.17 -2.14 23.32
CA LYS A 44 19.71 -2.34 23.30
C LYS A 44 19.12 -1.73 22.02
N PRO A 45 19.18 -2.45 20.89
CA PRO A 45 18.75 -1.91 19.61
C PRO A 45 17.24 -1.86 19.51
N ARG A 46 16.71 -0.85 18.82
CA ARG A 46 15.28 -0.80 18.46
C ARG A 46 14.88 -2.02 17.65
N ALA A 47 13.62 -2.42 17.75
CA ALA A 47 13.13 -3.62 17.06
C ALA A 47 13.33 -3.55 15.53
N ALA A 48 13.13 -2.37 14.92
CA ALA A 48 13.37 -2.17 13.50
C ALA A 48 14.84 -2.40 13.10
N ALA A 49 15.79 -1.95 13.92
CA ALA A 49 17.22 -2.18 13.68
C ALA A 49 17.59 -3.68 13.81
N GLN A 50 16.98 -4.40 14.76
CA GLN A 50 17.19 -5.85 14.89
C GLN A 50 16.69 -6.59 13.66
N LEU A 51 15.44 -6.33 13.22
CA LEU A 51 14.89 -6.95 12.01
C LEU A 51 15.73 -6.61 10.79
N ALA A 52 16.12 -5.35 10.63
CA ALA A 52 16.97 -4.89 9.53
C ALA A 52 18.31 -5.65 9.49
N ALA A 53 18.92 -5.89 10.65
CA ALA A 53 20.15 -6.66 10.75
C ALA A 53 19.97 -8.13 10.33
N TYR A 54 18.87 -8.76 10.74
CA TYR A 54 18.57 -10.14 10.36
C TYR A 54 18.26 -10.25 8.86
N GLU A 55 17.49 -9.32 8.29
CA GLU A 55 17.19 -9.27 6.86
C GLU A 55 18.49 -9.05 6.03
N LEU A 56 19.36 -8.14 6.45
CA LEU A 56 20.62 -7.92 5.75
C LEU A 56 21.52 -9.17 5.81
N GLN A 57 21.66 -9.79 6.99
CA GLN A 57 22.42 -11.03 7.13
C GLN A 57 21.87 -12.14 6.25
N HIS A 58 20.56 -12.34 6.26
CA HIS A 58 19.85 -13.34 5.45
C HIS A 58 20.11 -13.18 3.94
N TYR A 59 19.96 -11.96 3.43
CA TYR A 59 20.16 -11.74 1.99
C TYR A 59 21.63 -11.72 1.58
N LEU A 60 22.53 -11.24 2.41
CA LEU A 60 23.96 -11.34 2.11
C LEU A 60 24.44 -12.79 2.10
N GLU A 61 23.90 -13.64 2.98
CA GLU A 61 24.16 -15.09 2.95
C GLU A 61 23.60 -15.73 1.68
N LYS A 62 22.38 -15.38 1.26
CA LYS A 62 21.80 -15.86 -0.03
C LYS A 62 22.62 -15.38 -1.24
N ILE A 63 23.08 -14.16 -1.24
CA ILE A 63 23.83 -13.57 -2.36
C ILE A 63 25.24 -14.18 -2.47
N SER A 64 25.95 -14.31 -1.34
CA SER A 64 27.39 -14.57 -1.36
C SER A 64 27.82 -15.89 -0.75
N GLY A 65 26.93 -16.61 -0.08
CA GLY A 65 27.24 -17.77 0.74
C GLY A 65 27.89 -17.43 2.10
N ALA A 66 28.14 -16.14 2.38
CA ALA A 66 28.82 -15.70 3.59
C ALA A 66 27.84 -15.18 4.65
N LYS A 67 27.86 -15.80 5.82
CA LYS A 67 27.09 -15.32 6.97
C LYS A 67 27.87 -14.24 7.72
N ILE A 68 27.51 -12.97 7.54
CA ILE A 68 28.12 -11.83 8.22
C ILE A 68 27.74 -11.84 9.71
N PRO A 69 28.69 -11.71 10.65
CA PRO A 69 28.37 -11.69 12.07
C PRO A 69 27.58 -10.44 12.47
N ILE A 70 26.61 -10.63 13.38
CA ILE A 70 25.89 -9.54 14.04
C ILE A 70 26.43 -9.43 15.46
N VAL A 71 26.89 -8.24 15.85
CA VAL A 71 27.40 -7.94 17.20
C VAL A 71 26.64 -6.77 17.80
N ARG A 72 26.59 -6.70 19.12
CA ARG A 72 26.03 -5.55 19.86
C ARG A 72 27.16 -4.80 20.58
N GLU A 73 27.05 -3.48 20.65
CA GLU A 73 27.96 -2.66 21.45
C GLU A 73 27.93 -3.11 22.92
N PRO A 74 29.06 -3.06 23.65
CA PRO A 74 30.34 -2.41 23.28
C PRO A 74 31.33 -3.33 22.53
N ALA A 75 30.92 -4.40 21.87
CA ALA A 75 31.83 -5.30 21.17
C ALA A 75 32.65 -4.55 20.10
N GLU A 76 33.98 -4.76 20.13
CA GLU A 76 34.86 -4.21 19.11
C GLU A 76 34.83 -5.06 17.84
N VAL A 77 34.90 -4.38 16.70
CA VAL A 77 34.91 -5.01 15.36
C VAL A 77 36.23 -4.69 14.68
N SER A 78 36.95 -5.71 14.26
CA SER A 78 38.10 -5.57 13.36
C SER A 78 37.60 -5.61 11.90
N GLY A 79 38.09 -4.69 11.06
CA GLY A 79 37.70 -4.61 9.63
C GLY A 79 36.56 -3.64 9.36
N ASN A 80 35.74 -3.94 8.34
CA ASN A 80 34.65 -3.07 7.96
C ASN A 80 33.43 -3.23 8.90
N ARG A 81 32.67 -2.14 9.07
CA ARG A 81 31.47 -2.09 9.92
C ARG A 81 30.24 -1.78 9.11
N ILE A 82 29.14 -2.42 9.44
CA ILE A 82 27.80 -2.05 8.98
C ILE A 82 27.01 -1.58 10.20
N LEU A 83 26.86 -0.28 10.37
CA LEU A 83 26.09 0.31 11.47
C LEU A 83 24.61 0.28 11.08
N ILE A 84 23.79 -0.45 11.82
CA ILE A 84 22.36 -0.58 11.57
C ILE A 84 21.56 0.06 12.70
N GLY A 85 20.80 1.09 12.34
CA GLY A 85 20.04 1.90 13.28
C GLY A 85 20.91 2.76 14.20
N GLU A 86 20.27 3.36 15.17
CA GLU A 86 20.95 4.21 16.15
C GLU A 86 21.80 3.39 17.10
N SER A 87 23.07 3.75 17.24
CA SER A 87 24.05 3.15 18.14
C SER A 87 25.04 4.23 18.64
N ASN A 88 25.89 3.93 19.60
CA ASN A 88 26.94 4.88 20.04
C ASN A 88 27.89 5.21 18.89
N ALA A 89 28.25 4.22 18.08
CA ALA A 89 29.10 4.41 16.90
C ALA A 89 28.42 5.30 15.85
N ALA A 90 27.09 5.14 15.60
CA ALA A 90 26.35 5.99 14.68
C ALA A 90 26.24 7.43 15.21
N ARG A 91 25.93 7.60 16.50
CA ARG A 91 25.91 8.93 17.16
C ARG A 91 27.25 9.65 17.13
N ALA A 92 28.33 8.93 17.32
CA ALA A 92 29.68 9.50 17.20
C ALA A 92 30.00 10.04 15.80
N LEU A 93 29.30 9.55 14.77
CA LEU A 93 29.38 10.05 13.40
C LEU A 93 28.29 11.10 13.06
N GLY A 94 27.50 11.52 14.05
CA GLY A 94 26.46 12.55 13.91
C GLY A 94 25.10 12.01 13.44
N TYR A 95 24.84 10.71 13.55
CA TYR A 95 23.58 10.09 13.12
C TYR A 95 22.84 9.49 14.30
N ASP A 96 21.63 9.99 14.55
CA ASP A 96 20.68 9.47 15.53
C ASP A 96 19.25 9.49 14.98
N ASN A 97 18.30 8.88 15.69
CA ASN A 97 16.91 8.75 15.27
C ASN A 97 16.18 10.10 15.11
N SER A 98 16.57 11.10 15.93
CA SER A 98 15.93 12.42 15.93
C SER A 98 16.32 13.27 14.71
N GLY A 99 17.40 12.92 14.03
CA GLY A 99 17.87 13.61 12.84
C GLY A 99 17.09 13.29 11.55
N PHE A 100 16.02 12.48 11.65
CA PHE A 100 15.22 12.03 10.50
C PHE A 100 13.74 12.37 10.67
N ASP A 101 13.10 12.73 9.58
CA ASP A 101 11.65 12.76 9.48
C ASP A 101 11.04 11.36 9.63
N ARG A 102 9.77 11.29 9.99
CA ARG A 102 9.06 10.01 10.04
C ARG A 102 9.19 9.26 8.72
N GLN A 103 9.58 7.98 8.77
CA GLN A 103 9.82 7.08 7.63
C GLN A 103 11.06 7.44 6.79
N GLU A 104 11.80 8.48 7.12
CA GLU A 104 13.02 8.86 6.41
C GLU A 104 14.20 7.98 6.84
N TYR A 105 15.01 7.59 5.86
CA TYR A 105 16.18 6.74 6.04
C TYR A 105 17.41 7.28 5.29
N LEU A 106 18.59 6.80 5.73
CA LEU A 106 19.89 7.09 5.15
C LEU A 106 20.63 5.78 4.83
N ILE A 107 21.22 5.74 3.63
CA ILE A 107 22.21 4.75 3.22
C ILE A 107 23.49 5.51 2.91
N LYS A 108 24.54 5.31 3.68
CA LYS A 108 25.78 6.08 3.47
C LYS A 108 27.02 5.21 3.62
N THR A 109 27.92 5.34 2.65
CA THR A 109 29.27 4.78 2.73
C THR A 109 30.26 5.82 3.27
N MET A 110 31.09 5.39 4.18
CA MET A 110 32.26 6.11 4.72
C MET A 110 33.47 5.17 4.70
N PRO A 111 34.70 5.64 4.92
CA PRO A 111 35.86 4.75 4.99
C PRO A 111 35.63 3.61 6.00
N ASN A 112 35.69 2.35 5.52
CA ASN A 112 35.47 1.13 6.29
C ASN A 112 34.11 1.05 7.02
N THR A 113 33.11 1.86 6.65
CA THR A 113 31.83 1.90 7.37
C THR A 113 30.67 2.10 6.38
N LEU A 114 29.68 1.22 6.46
CA LEU A 114 28.36 1.41 5.86
C LEU A 114 27.38 1.79 6.97
N ILE A 115 26.59 2.84 6.76
CA ILE A 115 25.56 3.31 7.69
C ILE A 115 24.19 3.08 7.05
N LEU A 116 23.32 2.37 7.76
CA LEU A 116 21.92 2.09 7.39
C LEU A 116 21.06 2.49 8.60
N ILE A 117 20.42 3.65 8.53
CA ILE A 117 19.70 4.24 9.67
C ILE A 117 18.50 5.02 9.20
N GLY A 118 17.48 5.18 10.05
CA GLY A 118 16.34 6.05 9.79
C GLY A 118 15.49 6.26 11.03
N HIS A 119 14.34 6.93 10.87
CA HIS A 119 13.41 7.21 11.96
C HIS A 119 12.63 5.94 12.34
N ASP A 120 13.07 5.26 13.37
CA ASP A 120 12.40 4.08 13.90
C ASP A 120 11.49 4.43 15.09
N HIS A 121 10.47 3.60 15.30
CA HIS A 121 9.63 3.68 16.49
C HIS A 121 10.46 3.50 17.77
N ASP A 122 10.19 4.32 18.78
CA ASP A 122 10.84 4.22 20.08
C ASP A 122 10.40 2.97 20.84
N GLY A 123 11.32 2.43 21.60
CA GLY A 123 11.11 1.27 22.44
C GLY A 123 11.98 0.08 22.07
N PHE A 124 12.35 -0.66 23.10
CA PHE A 124 13.11 -1.90 22.99
C PHE A 124 12.15 -3.09 23.09
N ALA A 125 12.28 -4.03 22.15
CA ALA A 125 11.70 -5.36 22.23
C ALA A 125 12.64 -6.32 21.49
N GLU A 126 12.90 -7.50 22.06
CA GLU A 126 13.64 -8.53 21.32
C GLU A 126 12.79 -9.07 20.17
N VAL A 127 13.40 -9.16 19.00
CA VAL A 127 12.74 -9.66 17.78
C VAL A 127 13.18 -11.10 17.53
N ASP A 128 12.22 -12.03 17.61
CA ASP A 128 12.41 -13.37 17.06
C ASP A 128 12.09 -13.35 15.57
N TYR A 129 13.14 -13.45 14.75
CA TYR A 129 13.03 -13.41 13.28
C TYR A 129 12.19 -14.55 12.70
N GLN A 130 12.02 -15.66 13.41
CA GLN A 130 11.19 -16.79 12.96
C GLN A 130 9.73 -16.67 13.38
N SER A 131 9.39 -15.75 14.27
CA SER A 131 8.06 -15.57 14.82
C SER A 131 7.29 -14.42 14.17
N TYR A 132 6.21 -14.72 13.46
CA TYR A 132 5.26 -13.70 12.98
C TYR A 132 4.79 -12.77 14.10
N VAL A 133 4.39 -13.37 15.22
CA VAL A 133 3.83 -12.62 16.37
C VAL A 133 4.86 -11.65 16.95
N SER A 134 6.12 -12.11 17.09
CA SER A 134 7.21 -11.26 17.56
C SER A 134 7.45 -10.07 16.62
N ILE A 135 7.55 -10.31 15.31
CA ILE A 135 7.77 -9.26 14.31
C ILE A 135 6.58 -8.28 14.30
N TYR A 136 5.34 -8.79 14.26
CA TYR A 136 4.14 -7.95 14.19
C TYR A 136 3.99 -7.00 15.38
N HIS A 137 4.19 -7.51 16.61
CA HIS A 137 4.05 -6.71 17.82
C HIS A 137 5.24 -5.76 18.06
N ALA A 138 6.43 -6.14 17.64
CA ALA A 138 7.62 -5.31 17.79
C ALA A 138 7.68 -4.11 16.82
N LEU A 139 6.89 -4.13 15.73
CA LEU A 139 6.94 -3.14 14.65
C LEU A 139 5.59 -2.47 14.40
N PRO A 140 5.01 -1.76 15.38
CA PRO A 140 3.68 -1.18 15.25
C PRO A 140 3.63 0.03 14.30
N SER A 141 4.75 0.73 14.08
CA SER A 141 4.85 1.92 13.23
C SER A 141 6.32 2.16 12.84
N SER A 142 6.63 3.23 12.19
CA SER A 142 7.95 3.70 11.73
C SER A 142 9.14 2.71 11.89
N LEU A 143 9.64 2.20 10.76
CA LEU A 143 10.72 1.22 10.68
C LEU A 143 11.70 1.58 9.55
N ALA A 144 12.15 2.84 9.57
CA ALA A 144 12.91 3.40 8.46
C ALA A 144 14.32 2.78 8.32
N THR A 145 14.89 2.24 9.38
CA THR A 145 16.12 1.44 9.27
C THR A 145 15.91 0.17 8.43
N CYS A 146 14.74 -0.50 8.53
CA CYS A 146 14.41 -1.58 7.61
C CYS A 146 14.31 -1.08 6.15
N TYR A 147 13.74 0.12 5.95
CA TYR A 147 13.67 0.71 4.61
C TYR A 147 15.05 0.96 4.01
N ALA A 148 16.01 1.44 4.81
CA ALA A 148 17.39 1.61 4.36
C ALA A 148 18.00 0.28 3.88
N VAL A 149 17.85 -0.78 4.65
CA VAL A 149 18.35 -2.12 4.30
C VAL A 149 17.67 -2.65 3.03
N HIS A 150 16.35 -2.60 2.96
CA HIS A 150 15.62 -3.15 1.80
C HIS A 150 15.84 -2.33 0.53
N ALA A 151 15.94 -0.99 0.65
CA ALA A 151 16.30 -0.14 -0.48
C ALA A 151 17.71 -0.44 -1.01
N MET A 152 18.68 -0.69 -0.13
CA MET A 152 20.02 -1.11 -0.52
C MET A 152 20.02 -2.49 -1.18
N LEU A 153 19.33 -3.46 -0.61
CA LEU A 153 19.19 -4.80 -1.21
C LEU A 153 18.57 -4.75 -2.60
N GLU A 154 17.51 -3.94 -2.76
CA GLU A 154 16.79 -3.81 -4.03
C GLU A 154 17.58 -3.03 -5.08
N ASN A 155 18.08 -1.83 -4.73
CA ASN A 155 18.61 -0.88 -5.70
C ASN A 155 20.11 -1.05 -5.94
N ASN A 156 20.86 -1.57 -4.96
CA ASN A 156 22.31 -1.70 -5.06
C ASN A 156 22.79 -3.14 -5.18
N LEU A 157 22.04 -4.11 -4.60
CA LEU A 157 22.42 -5.53 -4.64
C LEU A 157 21.52 -6.38 -5.55
N GLY A 158 20.51 -5.78 -6.20
CA GLY A 158 19.73 -6.41 -7.26
C GLY A 158 18.66 -7.42 -6.79
N VAL A 159 18.37 -7.49 -5.49
CA VAL A 159 17.28 -8.33 -4.96
C VAL A 159 15.93 -7.80 -5.42
N ARG A 160 15.00 -8.70 -5.74
CA ARG A 160 13.61 -8.36 -6.07
C ARG A 160 12.64 -9.27 -5.35
N TRP A 161 11.49 -8.72 -4.97
CA TRP A 161 10.40 -9.43 -4.31
C TRP A 161 9.12 -9.20 -5.11
N TYR A 162 8.85 -10.05 -6.11
CA TYR A 162 7.67 -9.91 -6.96
C TYR A 162 6.40 -10.52 -6.35
N TYR A 163 6.55 -11.58 -5.54
CA TYR A 163 5.45 -12.22 -4.80
C TYR A 163 5.87 -12.52 -3.37
N PRO A 164 4.92 -12.64 -2.42
CA PRO A 164 5.21 -12.87 -1.01
C PRO A 164 5.60 -14.32 -0.68
N ASN A 165 6.23 -15.02 -1.59
CA ASN A 165 6.76 -16.37 -1.43
C ASN A 165 8.25 -16.39 -1.79
N GLU A 166 9.09 -16.85 -0.87
CA GLU A 166 10.55 -16.79 -1.05
C GLU A 166 11.07 -17.74 -2.12
N GLU A 167 10.39 -18.86 -2.40
CA GLU A 167 10.84 -19.83 -3.42
C GLU A 167 10.57 -19.33 -4.83
N ILE A 168 9.35 -18.80 -5.07
CA ILE A 168 8.91 -18.45 -6.41
C ILE A 168 8.95 -16.94 -6.68
N GLY A 169 8.78 -16.13 -5.63
CA GLY A 169 8.61 -14.68 -5.73
C GLY A 169 9.89 -13.87 -5.71
N GLU A 170 10.99 -14.41 -5.21
CA GLU A 170 12.25 -13.70 -5.07
C GLU A 170 13.18 -13.86 -6.27
N ILE A 171 13.92 -12.79 -6.57
CA ILE A 171 15.14 -12.84 -7.39
C ILE A 171 16.29 -12.43 -6.48
N VAL A 172 17.24 -13.33 -6.27
CA VAL A 172 18.45 -13.07 -5.48
C VAL A 172 19.65 -13.34 -6.37
N PRO A 173 20.47 -12.33 -6.70
CA PRO A 173 21.71 -12.53 -7.46
C PRO A 173 22.68 -13.43 -6.68
N HIS A 174 23.56 -14.10 -7.39
CA HIS A 174 24.64 -14.86 -6.77
C HIS A 174 25.97 -14.19 -7.06
N GLU A 175 26.56 -13.56 -6.04
CA GLU A 175 27.78 -12.77 -6.12
C GLU A 175 28.68 -13.10 -4.91
N PRO A 176 29.76 -13.89 -5.08
CA PRO A 176 30.62 -14.30 -3.97
C PRO A 176 31.43 -13.14 -3.36
N THR A 177 31.49 -11.99 -4.05
CA THR A 177 32.14 -10.77 -3.56
C THR A 177 31.15 -9.60 -3.61
N VAL A 178 30.88 -8.99 -2.45
CA VAL A 178 29.92 -7.90 -2.31
C VAL A 178 30.62 -6.64 -1.83
N VAL A 179 30.63 -5.62 -2.68
CA VAL A 179 31.28 -4.33 -2.42
C VAL A 179 30.26 -3.20 -2.62
N VAL A 180 30.13 -2.34 -1.62
CA VAL A 180 29.26 -1.16 -1.68
C VAL A 180 30.12 0.09 -1.88
N LYS A 181 29.75 0.97 -2.81
CA LYS A 181 30.57 2.12 -3.21
C LYS A 181 29.73 3.39 -3.29
N ASP A 182 30.28 4.46 -2.75
CA ASP A 182 29.88 5.86 -2.97
C ASP A 182 28.37 6.11 -2.82
N LEU A 183 27.77 5.58 -1.74
CA LEU A 183 26.38 5.81 -1.41
C LEU A 183 26.23 6.98 -0.44
N ASP A 184 25.33 7.90 -0.76
CA ASP A 184 24.83 8.96 0.13
C ASP A 184 23.38 9.23 -0.26
N ILE A 185 22.49 8.35 0.19
CA ILE A 185 21.08 8.33 -0.19
C ILE A 185 20.25 8.61 1.05
N ARG A 186 19.59 9.77 1.07
CA ARG A 186 18.62 10.14 2.10
C ARG A 186 17.24 10.24 1.46
N ARG A 187 16.28 9.44 1.92
CA ARG A 187 14.99 9.29 1.27
C ARG A 187 13.92 8.82 2.25
N LYS A 188 12.66 9.04 1.90
CA LYS A 188 11.46 8.41 2.47
C LYS A 188 10.52 8.00 1.33
N PRO A 189 9.63 7.01 1.52
CA PRO A 189 8.56 6.76 0.57
C PRO A 189 7.71 8.00 0.35
N ASP A 190 7.33 8.27 -0.90
CA ASP A 190 6.62 9.49 -1.26
C ASP A 190 5.20 9.53 -0.67
N ALA A 191 4.50 8.40 -0.67
CA ALA A 191 3.22 8.28 0.03
C ALA A 191 3.45 8.06 1.53
N ALA A 192 2.98 8.97 2.38
CA ALA A 192 3.04 8.83 3.83
C ALA A 192 2.07 7.75 4.34
N ILE A 193 0.89 7.64 3.72
CA ILE A 193 -0.14 6.62 4.00
C ILE A 193 -0.03 5.53 2.94
N ARG A 194 0.24 4.31 3.42
CA ARG A 194 0.37 3.09 2.62
C ARG A 194 -0.26 1.97 3.42
N MET A 195 -1.52 1.67 3.12
CA MET A 195 -2.31 0.71 3.90
C MET A 195 -2.98 -0.33 3.02
N LEU A 196 -3.07 -1.55 3.54
CA LEU A 196 -3.90 -2.62 3.00
C LEU A 196 -5.11 -2.83 3.90
N TYR A 197 -6.28 -2.96 3.30
CA TYR A 197 -7.51 -3.31 4.01
C TYR A 197 -8.15 -4.56 3.37
N PRO A 198 -8.66 -5.51 4.15
CA PRO A 198 -8.35 -5.69 5.58
C PRO A 198 -6.89 -6.06 5.79
N LEU A 199 -6.33 -5.69 6.93
CA LEU A 199 -5.03 -6.19 7.36
C LEU A 199 -5.10 -7.72 7.48
N PHE A 200 -3.99 -8.41 7.18
CA PHE A 200 -3.92 -9.86 7.29
C PHE A 200 -4.36 -10.34 8.68
N SER A 201 -5.31 -11.25 8.74
CA SER A 201 -5.58 -11.97 9.98
C SER A 201 -4.52 -13.06 10.17
N ASN A 202 -4.21 -13.42 11.42
CA ASN A 202 -3.20 -14.40 11.81
C ASN A 202 -3.40 -15.81 11.22
N THR A 203 -4.49 -16.04 10.50
CA THR A 203 -4.91 -17.34 9.98
C THR A 203 -4.97 -17.41 8.46
N GLU A 204 -4.66 -16.30 7.76
CA GLU A 204 -4.76 -16.28 6.30
C GLU A 204 -3.53 -16.87 5.64
N ARG A 205 -3.67 -18.09 5.17
CA ARG A 205 -2.86 -18.60 4.08
C ARG A 205 -3.36 -17.93 2.81
N LEU A 206 -2.53 -17.14 2.16
CA LEU A 206 -2.82 -16.66 0.82
C LEU A 206 -2.69 -17.84 -0.14
N TYR A 207 -3.80 -18.33 -0.62
CA TYR A 207 -3.82 -19.37 -1.65
C TYR A 207 -3.66 -18.68 -3.01
N PHE A 208 -2.56 -18.96 -3.70
CA PHE A 208 -2.32 -18.43 -5.05
C PHE A 208 -2.94 -19.28 -6.14
N THR A 209 -3.48 -20.44 -5.79
CA THR A 209 -4.07 -21.39 -6.75
C THR A 209 -5.36 -21.98 -6.23
N ASP A 210 -6.14 -22.53 -7.16
CA ASP A 210 -7.44 -23.11 -6.91
C ASP A 210 -7.40 -24.35 -6.02
N TYR A 211 -8.51 -24.62 -5.33
CA TYR A 211 -8.72 -25.74 -4.41
C TYR A 211 -8.55 -27.12 -5.02
N ASP A 212 -8.63 -27.24 -6.35
CA ASP A 212 -8.65 -28.54 -7.02
C ASP A 212 -7.27 -29.18 -7.21
N GLN A 213 -6.16 -28.44 -6.99
CA GLN A 213 -4.80 -28.97 -7.09
C GLN A 213 -3.84 -28.41 -6.02
N PRO A 214 -4.17 -28.52 -4.73
CA PRO A 214 -3.35 -27.91 -3.68
C PRO A 214 -1.95 -28.54 -3.56
N GLU A 215 -1.79 -29.81 -3.96
CA GLU A 215 -0.53 -30.54 -3.82
C GLU A 215 0.52 -30.12 -4.86
N LYS A 216 0.07 -29.72 -6.07
CA LYS A 216 0.97 -29.33 -7.16
C LYS A 216 1.63 -27.96 -6.95
N PHE A 217 0.99 -27.07 -6.14
CA PHE A 217 1.40 -25.69 -5.93
C PHE A 217 1.60 -25.35 -4.45
N GLN A 218 2.02 -26.30 -3.62
CA GLN A 218 2.33 -26.02 -2.20
C GLN A 218 3.36 -24.91 -2.03
N ALA A 219 4.29 -24.76 -2.97
CA ALA A 219 5.25 -23.65 -3.03
C ALA A 219 4.60 -22.26 -3.24
N SER A 220 3.34 -22.21 -3.69
CA SER A 220 2.59 -20.94 -3.84
C SER A 220 1.93 -20.47 -2.53
N TRP A 221 2.03 -21.23 -1.47
CA TRP A 221 1.44 -20.87 -0.18
C TRP A 221 2.33 -19.88 0.56
N VAL A 222 1.71 -18.87 1.12
CA VAL A 222 2.38 -17.83 1.90
C VAL A 222 1.89 -17.92 3.33
N ASP A 223 2.81 -18.11 4.25
CA ASP A 223 2.50 -17.98 5.67
C ASP A 223 2.43 -16.49 6.09
N ALA A 224 1.88 -16.24 7.27
CA ALA A 224 1.69 -14.88 7.77
C ALA A 224 3.03 -14.12 7.94
N ARG A 225 4.12 -14.83 8.28
CA ARG A 225 5.45 -14.25 8.44
C ARG A 225 6.02 -13.80 7.10
N GLN A 226 6.02 -14.67 6.09
CA GLN A 226 6.47 -14.31 4.75
C GLN A 226 5.67 -13.14 4.18
N SER A 227 4.34 -13.14 4.38
CA SER A 227 3.48 -12.04 3.97
C SER A 227 3.85 -10.72 4.66
N LEU A 228 4.06 -10.72 5.98
CA LEU A 228 4.46 -9.52 6.72
C LEU A 228 5.82 -9.00 6.27
N LEU A 229 6.81 -9.89 6.15
CA LEU A 229 8.15 -9.53 5.67
C LEU A 229 8.11 -8.95 4.25
N TYR A 230 7.28 -9.52 3.37
CA TYR A 230 7.10 -9.01 2.02
C TYR A 230 6.67 -7.53 1.99
N TRP A 231 5.67 -7.15 2.80
CA TRP A 231 5.22 -5.76 2.88
C TRP A 231 6.26 -4.83 3.51
N ILE A 232 7.06 -5.34 4.45
CA ILE A 232 8.19 -4.60 5.04
C ILE A 232 9.29 -4.39 3.98
N ARG A 233 9.66 -5.43 3.24
CA ARG A 233 10.68 -5.41 2.17
C ARG A 233 10.36 -4.41 1.08
N LEU A 234 9.08 -4.29 0.73
CA LEU A 234 8.60 -3.29 -0.23
C LEU A 234 8.38 -1.89 0.38
N ARG A 235 8.76 -1.67 1.64
CA ARG A 235 8.58 -0.39 2.35
C ARG A 235 7.12 0.05 2.43
N TYR A 236 6.19 -0.90 2.32
CA TYR A 236 4.75 -0.63 2.39
C TYR A 236 4.24 -0.65 3.83
N TRP A 237 4.72 -1.55 4.69
CA TRP A 237 4.42 -1.60 6.11
C TRP A 237 5.11 -0.46 6.88
N GLY A 238 4.47 0.07 7.93
CA GLY A 238 5.05 1.11 8.80
C GLY A 238 4.75 2.54 8.36
N GLY A 239 3.86 2.74 7.38
CA GLY A 239 3.34 4.04 6.99
C GLY A 239 2.57 4.75 8.12
N MET A 240 2.11 5.98 7.87
CA MET A 240 1.23 6.70 8.78
C MET A 240 -0.07 5.90 8.95
N ARG A 241 -0.45 5.65 10.19
CA ARG A 241 -1.72 4.98 10.49
C ARG A 241 -2.87 5.95 10.21
N TYR A 242 -3.81 5.52 9.40
CA TYR A 242 -4.94 6.30 8.94
C TYR A 242 -6.17 5.41 8.78
N ASN A 243 -7.37 5.94 9.00
CA ASN A 243 -8.59 5.26 8.67
C ASN A 243 -9.70 6.26 8.29
N ALA A 244 -10.47 5.91 7.25
CA ALA A 244 -11.70 6.58 6.84
C ALA A 244 -12.74 5.53 6.41
N ASN A 245 -12.81 4.40 7.12
CA ASN A 245 -13.82 3.37 6.87
C ASN A 245 -15.11 3.67 7.63
N HIS A 246 -16.19 2.97 7.28
CA HIS A 246 -17.52 3.05 7.92
C HIS A 246 -17.42 3.01 9.44
N SER A 247 -17.81 4.09 10.11
CA SER A 247 -17.51 4.30 11.53
C SER A 247 -18.73 4.22 12.45
N PHE A 248 -19.94 4.25 11.88
CA PHE A 248 -21.17 4.20 12.71
C PHE A 248 -21.65 2.77 13.02
N HIS A 249 -20.84 1.76 12.72
CA HIS A 249 -21.10 0.40 13.21
C HIS A 249 -21.06 0.37 14.73
N GLY A 250 -22.10 -0.23 15.34
CA GLY A 250 -22.21 -0.34 16.79
C GLY A 250 -22.94 0.81 17.48
N TYR A 251 -23.14 1.95 16.81
CA TYR A 251 -23.91 3.06 17.41
C TYR A 251 -25.37 2.69 17.65
N ASP A 252 -25.99 1.95 16.75
CA ASP A 252 -27.35 1.43 16.92
C ASP A 252 -27.44 0.42 18.09
N THR A 253 -26.40 -0.34 18.33
CA THR A 253 -26.32 -1.25 19.49
C THR A 253 -26.13 -0.47 20.80
N ALA A 254 -25.27 0.56 20.78
CA ALA A 254 -24.98 1.38 21.97
C ALA A 254 -26.18 2.26 22.36
N PHE A 255 -26.79 2.95 21.40
CA PHE A 255 -27.73 4.03 21.63
C PHE A 255 -29.15 3.77 21.14
N GLY A 256 -29.41 2.73 20.35
CA GLY A 256 -30.70 2.54 19.70
C GLY A 256 -31.87 2.27 20.66
N ARG A 257 -31.61 1.88 21.92
CA ARG A 257 -32.66 1.74 22.95
C ARG A 257 -32.97 3.05 23.67
N SER A 258 -31.94 3.84 23.96
CA SER A 258 -32.08 5.13 24.67
C SER A 258 -32.48 6.26 23.75
N HIS A 259 -31.99 6.22 22.51
CA HIS A 259 -32.11 7.26 21.48
C HIS A 259 -32.52 6.68 20.12
N PRO A 260 -33.70 6.08 19.98
CA PRO A 260 -34.16 5.52 18.70
C PRO A 260 -34.32 6.60 17.61
N GLU A 261 -34.57 7.86 17.98
CA GLU A 261 -34.64 9.01 17.10
C GLU A 261 -33.33 9.35 16.40
N TRP A 262 -32.19 8.87 16.90
CA TRP A 262 -30.89 9.07 16.29
C TRP A 262 -30.66 8.21 15.05
N PHE A 263 -31.57 7.32 14.73
CA PHE A 263 -31.39 6.34 13.64
C PHE A 263 -32.47 6.47 12.57
N SER A 264 -32.03 6.24 11.32
CA SER A 264 -32.93 6.23 10.18
C SER A 264 -33.95 5.11 10.29
N THR A 265 -35.25 5.47 10.19
CA THR A 265 -36.33 4.48 10.11
C THR A 265 -36.37 3.74 8.79
N LYS A 266 -35.74 4.30 7.74
CA LYS A 266 -35.69 3.72 6.39
C LYS A 266 -34.81 2.46 6.37
N GLY A 267 -35.44 1.30 6.26
CA GLY A 267 -34.74 0.02 6.24
C GLY A 267 -34.46 -0.60 7.62
N TYR A 268 -34.75 0.10 8.74
CA TYR A 268 -34.50 -0.41 10.10
C TYR A 268 -35.15 -1.78 10.34
N GLU A 269 -36.44 -1.94 10.03
CA GLU A 269 -37.16 -3.20 10.21
C GLU A 269 -36.61 -4.32 9.30
N LYS A 270 -36.25 -4.01 8.05
CA LYS A 270 -35.65 -4.96 7.13
C LYS A 270 -34.27 -5.41 7.59
N MET A 271 -33.46 -4.49 8.09
CA MET A 271 -32.09 -4.76 8.59
C MET A 271 -32.14 -5.58 9.89
N LYS A 272 -33.08 -5.28 10.79
CA LYS A 272 -33.31 -6.05 12.03
C LYS A 272 -33.67 -7.51 11.72
N GLN A 273 -34.48 -7.76 10.69
CA GLN A 273 -34.82 -9.12 10.22
C GLN A 273 -33.63 -9.88 9.64
N LEU A 274 -32.70 -9.19 8.99
CA LEU A 274 -31.52 -9.79 8.38
C LEU A 274 -30.37 -10.05 9.39
N ARG A 275 -30.55 -9.75 10.68
CA ARG A 275 -29.51 -9.85 11.73
C ARG A 275 -28.21 -9.12 11.41
N TYR A 276 -28.24 -8.13 10.53
CA TYR A 276 -27.13 -7.24 10.29
C TYR A 276 -27.11 -6.15 11.37
N GLN A 277 -26.49 -6.48 12.50
CA GLN A 277 -26.19 -5.48 13.54
C GLN A 277 -25.14 -4.51 12.97
N GLY A 278 -25.36 -3.20 13.14
CA GLY A 278 -24.40 -2.17 12.77
C GLY A 278 -24.54 -1.57 11.38
N ALA A 279 -25.64 -1.82 10.66
CA ALA A 279 -25.85 -1.28 9.31
C ALA A 279 -26.97 -0.22 9.23
N VAL A 280 -27.51 0.22 10.36
CA VAL A 280 -28.53 1.29 10.39
C VAL A 280 -27.84 2.64 10.27
N GLN A 281 -28.27 3.45 9.29
CA GLN A 281 -27.73 4.79 9.11
C GLN A 281 -28.16 5.72 10.25
N PRO A 282 -27.27 6.56 10.77
CA PRO A 282 -27.64 7.59 11.73
C PRO A 282 -28.46 8.72 11.08
N CYS A 283 -29.18 9.46 11.92
CA CYS A 283 -29.83 10.72 11.58
C CYS A 283 -28.93 11.86 12.02
N PHE A 284 -28.21 12.49 11.08
CA PHE A 284 -27.24 13.55 11.37
C PHE A 284 -27.87 14.87 11.85
N THR A 285 -29.20 15.00 11.76
CA THR A 285 -29.94 16.18 12.25
C THR A 285 -30.72 15.90 13.54
N ALA A 286 -30.52 14.74 14.16
CA ALA A 286 -31.19 14.44 15.42
C ALA A 286 -30.55 15.21 16.58
N ASP A 287 -31.39 15.73 17.47
CA ASP A 287 -30.93 16.49 18.63
C ASP A 287 -30.02 15.64 19.53
N GLY A 288 -28.89 16.17 19.94
CA GLY A 288 -27.91 15.52 20.79
C GLY A 288 -26.98 14.52 20.09
N PHE A 289 -27.23 14.17 18.81
CA PHE A 289 -26.38 13.20 18.11
C PHE A 289 -24.98 13.75 17.78
N LEU A 290 -24.90 15.02 17.36
CA LEU A 290 -23.61 15.69 17.12
C LEU A 290 -22.76 15.71 18.41
N GLU A 291 -23.34 16.12 19.51
CA GLU A 291 -22.69 16.21 20.82
C GLU A 291 -22.15 14.85 21.25
N GLN A 292 -22.94 13.80 21.06
CA GLN A 292 -22.50 12.43 21.39
C GLN A 292 -21.33 11.97 20.53
N VAL A 293 -21.36 12.22 19.22
CA VAL A 293 -20.25 11.87 18.32
C VAL A 293 -18.98 12.64 18.67
N VAL A 294 -19.11 13.92 19.02
CA VAL A 294 -17.98 14.75 19.47
C VAL A 294 -17.40 14.25 20.79
N GLU A 295 -18.24 13.80 21.74
CA GLU A 295 -17.75 13.25 23.00
C GLU A 295 -16.98 11.93 22.78
N ILE A 296 -17.48 11.04 21.94
CA ILE A 296 -16.77 9.81 21.55
C ILE A 296 -15.42 10.13 20.89
N ALA A 297 -15.37 11.18 20.04
CA ALA A 297 -14.12 11.64 19.46
C ALA A 297 -13.13 12.15 20.51
N ARG A 298 -13.60 12.90 21.51
CA ARG A 298 -12.78 13.36 22.63
C ARG A 298 -12.28 12.21 23.51
N GLU A 299 -13.12 11.20 23.77
CA GLU A 299 -12.68 9.98 24.48
C GLU A 299 -11.50 9.33 23.76
N HIS A 300 -11.58 9.20 22.43
CA HIS A 300 -10.50 8.64 21.63
C HIS A 300 -9.21 9.47 21.74
N PHE A 301 -9.28 10.79 21.57
CA PHE A 301 -8.10 11.65 21.56
C PHE A 301 -7.48 11.85 22.95
N ASP A 302 -8.30 11.82 24.01
CA ASP A 302 -7.84 11.84 25.39
C ASP A 302 -7.23 10.49 25.84
N GLY A 303 -7.38 9.42 25.05
CA GLY A 303 -7.01 8.07 25.44
C GLY A 303 -7.85 7.52 26.60
N ARG A 304 -9.06 8.06 26.80
CA ARG A 304 -9.99 7.59 27.82
C ARG A 304 -10.56 6.21 27.43
N PRO A 305 -10.87 5.33 28.41
CA PRO A 305 -11.61 4.11 28.12
C PRO A 305 -12.93 4.44 27.42
N ALA A 306 -13.22 3.75 26.32
CA ALA A 306 -14.47 3.92 25.61
C ALA A 306 -15.65 3.38 26.46
N GLU A 307 -16.67 4.20 26.70
CA GLU A 307 -17.92 3.75 27.34
C GLU A 307 -18.60 2.67 26.48
N HIS A 308 -18.54 2.84 25.15
CA HIS A 308 -19.04 1.90 24.16
C HIS A 308 -17.92 1.49 23.19
N PRO A 309 -17.15 0.42 23.45
CA PRO A 309 -15.97 0.04 22.65
C PRO A 309 -16.24 -0.12 21.15
N ASP A 310 -17.44 -0.57 20.76
CA ASP A 310 -17.81 -0.75 19.37
C ASP A 310 -17.87 0.58 18.58
N THR A 311 -18.10 1.72 19.24
CA THR A 311 -18.11 3.04 18.59
C THR A 311 -16.71 3.55 18.23
N HIS A 312 -15.65 2.93 18.78
CA HIS A 312 -14.25 3.29 18.57
C HIS A 312 -13.52 2.38 17.56
N ARG A 313 -14.20 1.38 17.00
CA ARG A 313 -13.57 0.35 16.15
C ARG A 313 -12.81 0.90 14.94
N ALA A 314 -13.27 2.02 14.39
CA ALA A 314 -12.65 2.66 13.24
C ALA A 314 -11.62 3.74 13.62
N CYS A 315 -11.50 4.13 14.89
CA CYS A 315 -10.59 5.18 15.35
C CYS A 315 -9.13 4.70 15.30
N VAL A 316 -8.21 5.55 14.85
CA VAL A 316 -6.80 5.19 14.77
C VAL A 316 -5.88 6.39 14.91
N GLY A 317 -4.97 6.35 15.87
CA GLY A 317 -3.99 7.42 16.07
C GLY A 317 -4.65 8.79 16.23
N ASN A 318 -4.27 9.74 15.39
CA ASN A 318 -4.80 11.10 15.40
C ASN A 318 -6.02 11.30 14.48
N PHE A 319 -6.71 10.21 14.09
CA PHE A 319 -7.83 10.26 13.16
C PHE A 319 -9.09 9.65 13.77
N PHE A 320 -10.18 10.41 13.67
CA PHE A 320 -11.53 9.98 14.04
C PHE A 320 -12.40 9.97 12.78
N PRO A 321 -12.79 8.80 12.26
CA PRO A 321 -13.63 8.70 11.07
C PRO A 321 -15.09 9.04 11.36
N VAL A 322 -15.70 9.80 10.47
CA VAL A 322 -17.13 10.15 10.44
C VAL A 322 -17.65 9.73 9.06
N VAL A 323 -17.94 8.45 8.94
CA VAL A 323 -18.30 7.83 7.65
C VAL A 323 -19.58 7.00 7.81
N PRO A 324 -20.64 7.31 7.03
CA PRO A 324 -21.87 6.52 7.02
C PRO A 324 -21.63 5.02 6.86
N ASN A 325 -22.55 4.20 7.36
CA ASN A 325 -22.50 2.76 7.14
C ASN A 325 -22.59 2.39 5.65
N ASP A 326 -22.11 1.21 5.26
CA ASP A 326 -21.95 0.77 3.85
C ASP A 326 -23.29 0.52 3.16
N ASN A 327 -24.11 1.55 3.05
CA ASN A 327 -25.35 1.54 2.29
C ASN A 327 -25.84 2.96 2.00
N THR A 328 -26.83 3.10 1.12
CA THR A 328 -27.44 4.38 0.72
C THR A 328 -28.77 4.69 1.43
N ASN A 329 -29.12 3.96 2.50
CA ASN A 329 -30.37 4.13 3.23
C ASN A 329 -30.32 5.31 4.23
N MET A 330 -29.87 6.47 3.77
CA MET A 330 -29.75 7.67 4.57
C MET A 330 -31.08 8.09 5.17
N CYS A 331 -31.05 8.82 6.30
CA CYS A 331 -32.24 9.31 6.96
C CYS A 331 -33.05 10.25 6.05
N CYS A 332 -34.37 10.06 5.99
CA CYS A 332 -35.30 10.87 5.19
C CYS A 332 -36.33 11.63 6.04
N CYS A 333 -36.04 11.88 7.31
CA CYS A 333 -36.92 12.66 8.18
C CYS A 333 -37.13 14.08 7.61
N PRO A 334 -38.15 14.83 8.07
CA PRO A 334 -38.42 16.18 7.55
C PRO A 334 -37.25 17.14 7.62
N THR A 335 -36.39 17.01 8.65
CA THR A 335 -35.20 17.85 8.86
C THR A 335 -34.04 17.46 7.95
N CYS A 336 -33.84 16.15 7.67
CA CYS A 336 -32.77 15.69 6.76
C CYS A 336 -33.08 15.96 5.28
N ARG A 337 -34.36 15.85 4.89
CA ARG A 337 -34.80 15.92 3.49
C ARG A 337 -34.35 17.18 2.74
N PRO A 338 -34.39 18.39 3.32
CA PRO A 338 -33.94 19.62 2.65
C PRO A 338 -32.43 19.66 2.34
N LEU A 339 -31.63 18.83 3.00
CA LEU A 339 -30.17 18.77 2.83
C LEU A 339 -29.74 17.92 1.63
N TYR A 340 -30.69 17.21 1.01
CA TYR A 340 -30.37 16.40 -0.18
C TYR A 340 -30.34 17.24 -1.45
N ARG A 341 -29.37 16.95 -2.29
CA ARG A 341 -29.04 17.70 -3.52
C ARG A 341 -29.25 16.86 -4.76
N ASN A 342 -30.50 16.75 -5.21
CA ASN A 342 -30.82 16.00 -6.43
C ASN A 342 -30.16 16.57 -7.70
N ASP A 343 -29.81 17.86 -7.69
CA ASP A 343 -29.12 18.56 -8.77
C ASP A 343 -27.65 18.13 -8.92
N LEU A 344 -27.06 17.47 -7.92
CA LEU A 344 -25.71 16.90 -7.99
C LEU A 344 -25.68 15.47 -8.59
N GLY A 345 -26.83 14.97 -9.02
CA GLY A 345 -26.95 13.63 -9.58
C GLY A 345 -26.76 12.50 -8.56
N PRO A 346 -26.80 11.22 -8.99
CA PRO A 346 -26.78 10.07 -8.08
C PRO A 346 -25.58 10.01 -7.13
N GLY A 347 -24.40 10.46 -7.60
CA GLY A 347 -23.17 10.47 -6.80
C GLY A 347 -23.05 11.63 -5.81
N GLY A 348 -24.01 12.57 -5.80
CA GLY A 348 -23.92 13.78 -4.97
C GLY A 348 -25.18 14.06 -4.13
N THR A 349 -26.21 13.26 -4.24
CA THR A 349 -27.50 13.52 -3.58
C THR A 349 -27.38 13.72 -2.08
N ALA A 350 -26.44 13.04 -1.40
CA ALA A 350 -26.23 13.16 0.05
C ALA A 350 -24.96 13.95 0.40
N SER A 351 -24.32 14.63 -0.56
CA SER A 351 -23.04 15.28 -0.30
C SER A 351 -23.12 16.37 0.78
N ASP A 352 -24.05 17.32 0.63
CA ASP A 352 -24.20 18.42 1.63
C ASP A 352 -24.60 17.88 3.00
N TYR A 353 -25.42 16.81 3.04
CA TYR A 353 -25.87 16.15 4.27
C TYR A 353 -24.71 15.46 5.01
N VAL A 354 -23.89 14.66 4.31
CA VAL A 354 -22.80 13.90 4.93
C VAL A 354 -21.62 14.81 5.27
N TRP A 355 -21.16 15.61 4.31
CA TRP A 355 -20.01 16.47 4.52
C TRP A 355 -20.28 17.63 5.47
N GLY A 356 -21.54 18.10 5.57
CA GLY A 356 -21.98 19.04 6.59
C GLY A 356 -21.73 18.50 7.98
N PHE A 357 -22.17 17.29 8.25
CA PHE A 357 -21.96 16.63 9.54
C PHE A 357 -20.48 16.37 9.86
N VAL A 358 -19.71 15.90 8.87
CA VAL A 358 -18.25 15.75 9.02
C VAL A 358 -17.60 17.06 9.44
N ASN A 359 -17.98 18.17 8.79
CA ASN A 359 -17.44 19.50 9.04
C ASN A 359 -17.85 20.03 10.43
N ASP A 360 -19.08 19.76 10.87
CA ASP A 360 -19.56 20.17 12.19
C ASP A 360 -18.83 19.41 13.31
N VAL A 361 -18.64 18.09 13.18
CA VAL A 361 -17.82 17.29 14.12
C VAL A 361 -16.39 17.83 14.16
N ALA A 362 -15.79 18.11 13.00
CA ALA A 362 -14.42 18.62 12.91
C ALA A 362 -14.28 19.97 13.62
N ARG A 363 -15.26 20.86 13.46
CA ARG A 363 -15.30 22.18 14.12
C ARG A 363 -15.35 22.05 15.65
N GLU A 364 -16.20 21.17 16.16
CA GLU A 364 -16.36 20.98 17.60
C GLU A 364 -15.14 20.27 18.23
N VAL A 365 -14.59 19.26 17.56
CA VAL A 365 -13.37 18.56 18.00
C VAL A 365 -12.18 19.53 18.07
N ARG A 366 -12.00 20.38 17.06
CA ARG A 366 -10.87 21.32 16.98
C ARG A 366 -10.81 22.31 18.15
N LYS A 367 -11.93 22.64 18.78
CA LYS A 367 -11.97 23.55 19.94
C LYS A 367 -11.17 23.00 21.14
N THR A 368 -11.10 21.70 21.29
CA THR A 368 -10.41 21.03 22.40
C THR A 368 -9.15 20.27 21.95
N HIS A 369 -9.13 19.79 20.72
CA HIS A 369 -8.05 18.96 20.14
C HIS A 369 -7.60 19.55 18.80
N PRO A 370 -6.85 20.67 18.78
CA PRO A 370 -6.53 21.39 17.55
C PRO A 370 -5.66 20.63 16.55
N GLN A 371 -4.99 19.57 17.00
CA GLN A 371 -4.15 18.69 16.16
C GLN A 371 -4.88 17.42 15.69
N ALA A 372 -6.08 17.17 16.22
CA ALA A 372 -6.87 15.98 15.87
C ALA A 372 -7.54 16.16 14.50
N MET A 373 -7.59 15.06 13.75
CA MET A 373 -8.17 15.03 12.41
C MET A 373 -9.50 14.26 12.41
N VAL A 374 -10.47 14.77 11.67
CA VAL A 374 -11.73 14.08 11.38
C VAL A 374 -11.72 13.63 9.94
N SER A 375 -11.83 12.31 9.71
CA SER A 375 -11.74 11.73 8.38
C SER A 375 -13.12 11.38 7.80
N GLY A 376 -13.35 11.85 6.56
CA GLY A 376 -14.52 11.55 5.76
C GLY A 376 -14.17 10.77 4.50
N LEU A 377 -15.14 10.02 3.97
CA LEU A 377 -14.99 9.20 2.77
C LEU A 377 -15.89 9.77 1.66
N ALA A 378 -15.35 10.03 0.48
CA ALA A 378 -16.12 10.37 -0.71
C ALA A 378 -16.55 9.10 -1.42
N TYR A 379 -17.78 8.67 -1.19
CA TYR A 379 -18.27 7.35 -1.61
C TYR A 379 -19.78 7.37 -1.93
N PHE A 380 -20.24 6.43 -2.75
CA PHE A 380 -21.64 6.28 -3.14
C PHE A 380 -22.31 7.60 -3.56
N ASN A 381 -23.40 7.99 -2.87
CA ASN A 381 -24.21 9.17 -3.15
C ASN A 381 -23.70 10.45 -2.47
N TYR A 382 -22.48 10.43 -1.92
CA TYR A 382 -21.73 11.58 -1.39
C TYR A 382 -20.28 11.63 -1.92
N THR A 383 -20.06 11.05 -3.10
CA THR A 383 -18.76 11.09 -3.83
C THR A 383 -18.50 12.47 -4.44
N VAL A 384 -19.55 13.16 -4.89
CA VAL A 384 -19.43 14.51 -5.47
C VAL A 384 -19.18 15.52 -4.35
N PRO A 385 -18.25 16.49 -4.51
CA PRO A 385 -17.99 17.52 -3.51
C PRO A 385 -19.24 18.32 -3.12
N PRO A 386 -19.40 18.69 -1.83
CA PRO A 386 -20.50 19.55 -1.41
C PRO A 386 -20.34 20.97 -1.97
N ARG A 387 -21.43 21.64 -2.32
CA ARG A 387 -21.38 22.98 -2.91
C ARG A 387 -21.30 24.09 -1.87
N GLY A 388 -20.36 25.02 -2.09
CA GLY A 388 -20.24 26.23 -1.26
C GLY A 388 -19.78 25.97 0.17
N MET A 389 -19.30 24.77 0.47
CA MET A 389 -18.76 24.40 1.78
C MET A 389 -17.24 24.52 1.77
N ILE A 390 -16.69 25.22 2.74
CA ILE A 390 -15.25 25.20 3.06
C ILE A 390 -15.06 24.26 4.24
N PHE A 391 -14.16 23.30 4.10
CA PHE A 391 -13.87 22.37 5.18
C PHE A 391 -13.07 23.02 6.30
N GLU A 392 -13.32 22.57 7.52
CA GLU A 392 -12.46 22.88 8.64
C GLU A 392 -11.04 22.34 8.37
N PRO A 393 -9.97 23.03 8.81
CA PRO A 393 -8.59 22.64 8.49
C PRO A 393 -8.19 21.23 8.95
N ASN A 394 -8.94 20.66 9.88
CA ASN A 394 -8.74 19.32 10.42
C ASN A 394 -9.66 18.26 9.78
N VAL A 395 -10.30 18.56 8.66
CA VAL A 395 -10.99 17.55 7.85
C VAL A 395 -10.00 16.88 6.91
N SER A 396 -9.98 15.56 6.89
CA SER A 396 -9.30 14.76 5.87
C SER A 396 -10.31 14.12 4.93
N VAL A 397 -10.05 14.18 3.64
CA VAL A 397 -10.90 13.63 2.61
C VAL A 397 -10.25 12.38 2.03
N THR A 398 -10.98 11.27 2.02
CA THR A 398 -10.59 10.03 1.32
C THR A 398 -11.50 9.82 0.11
N PHE A 399 -10.93 9.72 -1.07
CA PHE A 399 -11.67 9.51 -2.31
C PHE A 399 -11.61 8.06 -2.76
N CYS A 400 -12.78 7.42 -2.96
CA CYS A 400 -12.87 6.05 -3.46
C CYS A 400 -12.59 5.99 -4.96
N LYS A 401 -11.63 5.15 -5.36
CA LYS A 401 -11.16 5.01 -6.75
C LYS A 401 -11.30 3.59 -7.28
N PHE A 402 -11.80 3.49 -8.51
CA PHE A 402 -12.02 2.23 -9.22
C PHE A 402 -11.22 2.22 -10.51
N TYR A 403 -9.95 1.83 -10.48
CA TYR A 403 -9.05 1.84 -11.65
C TYR A 403 -9.56 1.02 -12.82
N GLN A 404 -10.26 -0.07 -12.55
CA GLN A 404 -10.88 -0.92 -13.57
C GLN A 404 -11.92 -0.17 -14.42
N LYS A 405 -12.39 1.00 -13.98
CA LYS A 405 -13.28 1.88 -14.75
C LYS A 405 -12.54 2.91 -15.60
N TYR A 406 -11.23 3.02 -15.47
CA TYR A 406 -10.44 4.05 -16.16
C TYR A 406 -10.14 3.73 -17.63
N HIS A 407 -10.62 2.59 -18.14
CA HIS A 407 -10.82 2.40 -19.58
C HIS A 407 -11.82 3.41 -20.16
N ASP A 408 -12.81 3.86 -19.38
CA ASP A 408 -13.65 5.01 -19.68
C ASP A 408 -12.91 6.30 -19.28
N ARG A 409 -12.36 7.00 -20.28
CA ARG A 409 -11.61 8.24 -20.07
C ARG A 409 -12.46 9.36 -19.52
N ASP A 410 -13.76 9.38 -19.79
CA ASP A 410 -14.69 10.35 -19.22
C ASP A 410 -14.94 10.06 -17.74
N TYR A 411 -15.00 8.79 -17.34
CA TYR A 411 -15.07 8.41 -15.93
C TYR A 411 -13.81 8.86 -15.17
N GLN A 412 -12.63 8.58 -15.72
CA GLN A 412 -11.35 9.00 -15.14
C GLN A 412 -11.28 10.53 -15.01
N ARG A 413 -11.65 11.27 -16.06
CA ARG A 413 -11.66 12.74 -16.06
C ARG A 413 -12.60 13.29 -14.99
N ARG A 414 -13.81 12.75 -14.87
CA ARG A 414 -14.77 13.16 -13.82
C ARG A 414 -14.23 12.93 -12.41
N ASP A 415 -13.50 11.83 -12.17
CA ASP A 415 -12.87 11.60 -10.87
C ASP A 415 -11.79 12.66 -10.58
N TYR A 416 -10.97 13.01 -11.56
CA TYR A 416 -9.94 14.05 -11.41
C TYR A 416 -10.55 15.45 -11.19
N GLU A 417 -11.65 15.77 -11.87
CA GLU A 417 -12.41 17.01 -11.65
C GLU A 417 -12.95 17.09 -10.21
N ARG A 418 -13.53 16.01 -9.70
CA ARG A 418 -14.04 15.93 -8.32
C ARG A 418 -12.91 16.07 -7.29
N ILE A 419 -11.80 15.37 -7.49
CA ILE A 419 -10.62 15.50 -6.62
C ILE A 419 -10.14 16.96 -6.60
N SER A 420 -10.01 17.57 -7.76
CA SER A 420 -9.64 18.98 -7.88
C SER A 420 -10.63 19.92 -7.15
N GLU A 421 -11.93 19.63 -7.22
CA GLU A 421 -12.95 20.41 -6.50
C GLU A 421 -12.83 20.26 -4.98
N TYR A 422 -12.62 19.05 -4.44
CA TYR A 422 -12.39 18.85 -3.02
C TYR A 422 -11.20 19.67 -2.49
N VAL A 423 -10.11 19.70 -3.22
CA VAL A 423 -8.89 20.40 -2.80
C VAL A 423 -9.00 21.92 -3.03
N ASN A 424 -9.45 22.35 -4.21
CA ASN A 424 -9.39 23.77 -4.60
C ASN A 424 -10.63 24.56 -4.21
N LYS A 425 -11.82 23.96 -4.21
CA LYS A 425 -13.07 24.65 -3.88
C LYS A 425 -13.52 24.43 -2.43
N ASN A 426 -13.29 23.23 -1.89
CA ASN A 426 -13.65 22.91 -0.51
C ASN A 426 -12.47 23.02 0.47
N GLU A 427 -11.28 23.33 -0.03
CA GLU A 427 -10.03 23.51 0.73
C GLU A 427 -9.60 22.29 1.58
N ALA A 428 -9.80 21.07 1.05
CA ALA A 428 -9.29 19.88 1.69
C ALA A 428 -7.75 19.88 1.73
N ARG A 429 -7.17 20.08 2.91
CA ARG A 429 -5.72 20.20 3.12
C ARG A 429 -5.04 18.84 3.38
N PHE A 430 -5.81 17.81 3.63
CA PHE A 430 -5.35 16.45 3.83
C PHE A 430 -6.20 15.53 2.94
N PHE A 431 -5.57 15.00 1.90
CA PHE A 431 -6.24 14.21 0.88
C PHE A 431 -5.63 12.83 0.75
N THR A 432 -6.48 11.79 0.70
CA THR A 432 -6.07 10.40 0.53
C THR A 432 -6.98 9.69 -0.46
N THR A 433 -6.60 8.47 -0.83
CA THR A 433 -7.42 7.60 -1.68
C THR A 433 -7.79 6.31 -0.95
N TRP A 434 -8.99 5.79 -1.26
CA TRP A 434 -9.40 4.42 -1.00
C TRP A 434 -9.51 3.70 -2.34
N GLU A 435 -8.67 2.72 -2.56
CA GLU A 435 -8.43 2.17 -3.88
C GLU A 435 -8.81 0.71 -3.96
N TYR A 436 -9.49 0.37 -5.04
CA TYR A 436 -9.85 -1.00 -5.36
C TYR A 436 -8.95 -1.49 -6.50
N PRO A 437 -7.74 -2.02 -6.20
CA PRO A 437 -6.80 -2.51 -7.22
C PRO A 437 -7.27 -3.78 -7.90
N VAL A 438 -8.21 -4.48 -7.25
CA VAL A 438 -8.89 -5.67 -7.74
C VAL A 438 -10.40 -5.47 -7.60
N HIS A 439 -11.23 -6.27 -8.27
CA HIS A 439 -12.68 -6.12 -8.21
C HIS A 439 -13.26 -6.54 -6.85
N PRO A 440 -13.75 -5.61 -5.99
CA PRO A 440 -14.16 -5.95 -4.63
C PRO A 440 -15.53 -6.63 -4.52
N PHE A 441 -16.45 -6.43 -5.48
CA PHE A 441 -17.87 -6.73 -5.28
C PHE A 441 -18.42 -7.91 -6.08
N MET A 442 -17.55 -8.78 -6.58
CA MET A 442 -17.98 -9.80 -7.52
C MET A 442 -17.96 -11.19 -6.90
N SER A 443 -19.15 -11.73 -6.66
CA SER A 443 -19.38 -13.15 -6.37
C SER A 443 -19.05 -14.08 -7.54
N SER A 444 -18.78 -13.54 -8.71
CA SER A 444 -18.42 -14.25 -9.93
C SER A 444 -17.06 -13.75 -10.41
N MET A 445 -16.14 -14.66 -10.71
CA MET A 445 -14.77 -14.33 -11.13
C MET A 445 -14.77 -13.47 -12.39
N PRO A 446 -14.38 -12.19 -12.31
CA PRO A 446 -14.25 -11.34 -13.46
C PRO A 446 -13.06 -11.77 -14.33
N PHE A 447 -13.02 -11.32 -15.56
CA PHE A 447 -11.84 -11.40 -16.40
C PHE A 447 -10.70 -10.62 -15.73
N PRO A 448 -9.44 -11.09 -15.77
CA PRO A 448 -8.31 -10.41 -15.14
C PRO A 448 -8.20 -8.94 -15.60
N CYS A 449 -8.12 -8.03 -14.64
CA CYS A 449 -7.92 -6.61 -14.90
C CYS A 449 -6.49 -6.23 -14.54
N LEU A 450 -5.66 -6.01 -15.55
CA LEU A 450 -4.28 -5.54 -15.38
C LEU A 450 -4.19 -4.12 -15.91
N VAL A 451 -3.79 -3.18 -15.06
CA VAL A 451 -3.80 -1.74 -15.39
C VAL A 451 -2.60 -1.00 -14.78
N PRO A 452 -1.38 -1.54 -14.87
CA PRO A 452 -0.20 -0.93 -14.24
C PRO A 452 0.11 0.46 -14.81
N ARG A 453 -0.06 0.66 -16.12
CA ARG A 453 0.16 1.95 -16.79
C ARG A 453 -0.84 3.00 -16.37
N VAL A 454 -2.11 2.60 -16.23
CA VAL A 454 -3.17 3.47 -15.70
C VAL A 454 -2.87 3.91 -14.27
N GLN A 455 -2.37 3.00 -13.44
CA GLN A 455 -1.98 3.32 -12.06
C GLN A 455 -0.81 4.30 -12.02
N ALA A 456 0.17 4.17 -12.91
CA ALA A 456 1.29 5.08 -13.00
C ALA A 456 0.85 6.49 -13.45
N ASP A 457 -0.03 6.58 -14.46
CA ASP A 457 -0.62 7.86 -14.90
C ASP A 457 -1.41 8.52 -13.77
N ASP A 458 -2.16 7.73 -13.03
CA ASP A 458 -2.96 8.20 -11.91
C ASP A 458 -2.08 8.76 -10.77
N VAL A 459 -1.00 8.08 -10.40
CA VAL A 459 -0.09 8.58 -9.36
C VAL A 459 0.60 9.87 -9.81
N ARG A 460 1.00 9.97 -11.08
CA ARG A 460 1.56 11.22 -11.63
C ARG A 460 0.56 12.39 -11.56
N HIS A 461 -0.73 12.12 -11.66
CA HIS A 461 -1.76 13.13 -11.43
C HIS A 461 -1.90 13.45 -9.94
N LEU A 462 -2.02 12.42 -9.08
CA LEU A 462 -2.24 12.59 -7.65
C LEU A 462 -1.09 13.31 -6.93
N LYS A 463 0.16 13.07 -7.32
CA LYS A 463 1.31 13.76 -6.72
C LYS A 463 1.29 15.29 -6.90
N GLN A 464 0.50 15.79 -7.86
CA GLN A 464 0.31 17.24 -8.10
C GLN A 464 -0.81 17.84 -7.24
N ILE A 465 -1.56 17.00 -6.53
CA ILE A 465 -2.63 17.41 -5.64
C ILE A 465 -2.01 17.83 -4.30
N ASP A 466 -2.23 19.09 -3.92
CA ASP A 466 -1.76 19.59 -2.63
C ASP A 466 -2.39 18.82 -1.48
N GLY A 467 -1.55 18.42 -0.51
CA GLY A 467 -1.97 17.62 0.63
C GLY A 467 -2.23 16.13 0.32
N PHE A 468 -1.86 15.61 -0.86
CA PHE A 468 -1.97 14.18 -1.12
C PHE A 468 -0.99 13.37 -0.26
N MET A 469 -1.53 12.44 0.51
CA MET A 469 -0.79 11.67 1.51
C MET A 469 -0.59 10.18 1.14
N GLY A 470 -1.12 9.74 0.00
CA GLY A 470 -1.18 8.33 -0.36
C GLY A 470 -2.55 7.71 -0.10
N GLY A 471 -2.63 6.41 0.17
CA GLY A 471 -3.96 5.81 0.30
C GLY A 471 -4.00 4.42 0.91
N THR A 472 -5.22 3.92 0.99
CA THR A 472 -5.56 2.56 1.43
C THR A 472 -5.95 1.74 0.21
N MET A 473 -5.25 0.62 -0.02
CA MET A 473 -5.68 -0.37 -1.00
C MET A 473 -6.64 -1.36 -0.34
N ASP A 474 -7.86 -1.41 -0.87
CA ASP A 474 -8.86 -2.39 -0.46
C ASP A 474 -8.71 -3.67 -1.27
N ARG A 475 -8.33 -4.74 -0.60
CA ARG A 475 -8.28 -6.08 -1.16
C ARG A 475 -9.44 -6.94 -0.69
N THR A 476 -10.64 -6.36 -0.49
CA THR A 476 -11.84 -7.11 -0.10
C THR A 476 -12.25 -8.11 -1.19
N GLY A 477 -11.43 -9.06 -1.35
CA GLY A 477 -11.55 -10.21 -2.19
C GLY A 477 -11.11 -11.45 -1.44
N GLY A 478 -11.00 -11.39 -0.11
CA GLY A 478 -10.57 -12.50 0.72
C GLY A 478 -11.53 -13.69 0.68
N ALA A 479 -11.03 -14.86 1.08
CA ALA A 479 -11.83 -16.08 1.15
C ALA A 479 -13.12 -15.83 1.95
N THR A 480 -14.26 -15.99 1.32
CA THR A 480 -15.54 -16.04 2.03
C THR A 480 -15.66 -17.42 2.69
N TYR A 481 -15.89 -17.42 3.99
CA TYR A 481 -16.14 -18.67 4.72
C TYR A 481 -17.64 -18.91 4.86
N ARG A 482 -18.10 -20.10 4.49
CA ARG A 482 -19.45 -20.57 4.74
C ARG A 482 -19.37 -21.82 5.60
N ASN A 483 -19.96 -21.75 6.84
CA ASN A 483 -19.94 -22.85 7.80
C ASN A 483 -18.51 -23.32 8.17
N GLY A 484 -17.56 -22.39 8.34
CA GLY A 484 -16.18 -22.72 8.70
C GLY A 484 -15.34 -23.36 7.58
N LYS A 485 -15.90 -23.49 6.38
CA LYS A 485 -15.17 -23.93 5.17
C LYS A 485 -15.02 -22.76 4.21
N PRO A 486 -13.90 -22.65 3.49
CA PRO A 486 -13.76 -21.64 2.45
C PRO A 486 -14.88 -21.81 1.42
N ALA A 487 -15.71 -20.79 1.23
CA ALA A 487 -16.86 -20.83 0.32
C ALA A 487 -16.54 -20.25 -1.06
N GLY A 488 -15.36 -19.74 -1.26
CA GLY A 488 -14.86 -19.17 -2.51
C GLY A 488 -13.77 -18.14 -2.24
N LEU A 489 -12.86 -17.97 -3.19
CA LEU A 489 -11.97 -16.84 -3.25
C LEU A 489 -12.73 -15.71 -3.94
N ALA A 490 -12.75 -14.54 -3.34
CA ALA A 490 -13.29 -13.35 -3.98
C ALA A 490 -12.27 -12.71 -4.95
N TRP A 491 -11.08 -13.28 -5.09
CA TRP A 491 -10.05 -12.89 -6.06
C TRP A 491 -10.27 -13.61 -7.38
N THR A 492 -10.19 -12.87 -8.45
CA THR A 492 -10.30 -13.44 -9.79
C THR A 492 -9.15 -14.36 -10.13
N SER A 493 -7.96 -13.93 -9.81
CA SER A 493 -6.74 -14.71 -9.82
C SER A 493 -5.75 -14.02 -8.90
N PRO A 494 -5.42 -14.57 -7.74
CA PRO A 494 -4.47 -13.95 -6.83
C PRO A 494 -3.14 -13.62 -7.50
N VAL A 495 -2.71 -14.46 -8.44
CA VAL A 495 -1.46 -14.28 -9.16
C VAL A 495 -1.53 -13.12 -10.15
N MET A 496 -2.64 -12.98 -10.88
CA MET A 496 -2.81 -11.94 -11.89
C MET A 496 -3.12 -10.58 -11.25
N ASP A 497 -4.11 -10.55 -10.38
CA ASP A 497 -4.56 -9.30 -9.73
C ASP A 497 -3.50 -8.75 -8.76
N PHE A 498 -2.68 -9.63 -8.21
CA PHE A 498 -1.60 -9.26 -7.29
C PHE A 498 -0.59 -8.30 -7.93
N MET A 499 -0.36 -8.39 -9.23
CA MET A 499 0.55 -7.47 -9.92
C MET A 499 0.05 -6.02 -9.89
N ASN A 500 -1.27 -5.77 -9.90
CA ASN A 500 -1.80 -4.42 -9.69
C ASN A 500 -1.43 -3.88 -8.30
N VAL A 501 -1.48 -4.73 -7.28
CA VAL A 501 -1.08 -4.36 -5.91
C VAL A 501 0.43 -4.10 -5.85
N TYR A 502 1.25 -4.97 -6.45
CA TYR A 502 2.70 -4.81 -6.49
C TYR A 502 3.11 -3.48 -7.13
N TRP A 503 2.60 -3.17 -8.32
CA TRP A 503 2.93 -1.93 -9.01
C TRP A 503 2.46 -0.70 -8.24
N ARG A 504 1.29 -0.76 -7.62
CA ARG A 504 0.82 0.35 -6.78
C ARG A 504 1.72 0.58 -5.56
N VAL A 505 2.23 -0.47 -4.95
CA VAL A 505 3.21 -0.39 -3.86
C VAL A 505 4.50 0.28 -4.32
N LYS A 506 5.01 -0.07 -5.50
CA LYS A 506 6.20 0.56 -6.08
C LYS A 506 5.97 2.04 -6.38
N LEU A 507 4.81 2.38 -6.90
CA LEU A 507 4.41 3.75 -7.17
C LEU A 507 4.18 4.59 -5.91
N TYR A 508 3.83 3.98 -4.79
CA TYR A 508 3.72 4.67 -3.49
C TYR A 508 5.05 4.84 -2.77
N ASP A 509 6.01 3.97 -3.06
CA ASP A 509 7.39 4.18 -2.63
C ASP A 509 8.05 5.31 -3.42
N ASP A 510 7.77 5.40 -4.74
CA ASP A 510 8.32 6.39 -5.67
C ASP A 510 7.24 6.83 -6.68
N PHE A 511 6.73 8.06 -6.54
CA PHE A 511 5.71 8.61 -7.43
C PHE A 511 6.22 8.80 -8.88
N ASP A 512 7.54 8.85 -9.06
CA ASP A 512 8.19 8.96 -10.35
C ASP A 512 8.71 7.61 -10.88
N PHE A 513 8.31 6.50 -10.25
CA PHE A 513 8.72 5.16 -10.67
C PHE A 513 8.41 4.93 -12.17
N ASP A 514 9.45 4.55 -12.90
CA ASP A 514 9.34 4.21 -14.33
C ASP A 514 8.68 2.84 -14.49
N ILE A 515 7.38 2.84 -14.76
CA ILE A 515 6.59 1.62 -14.87
C ILE A 515 7.01 0.76 -16.06
N GLU A 516 7.43 1.36 -17.20
CA GLU A 516 7.84 0.61 -18.38
C GLU A 516 9.15 -0.14 -18.12
N LYS A 517 10.11 0.55 -17.49
CA LYS A 517 11.36 -0.09 -17.05
C LYS A 517 11.09 -1.19 -16.01
N GLY A 518 10.16 -0.95 -15.09
CA GLY A 518 9.75 -1.93 -14.07
C GLY A 518 9.14 -3.17 -14.69
N LEU A 519 8.21 -3.02 -15.64
CA LEU A 519 7.57 -4.12 -16.37
C LEU A 519 8.59 -4.92 -17.17
N ALA A 520 9.48 -4.26 -17.93
CA ALA A 520 10.52 -4.93 -18.71
C ALA A 520 11.48 -5.72 -17.78
N GLU A 521 11.86 -5.14 -16.64
CA GLU A 521 12.68 -5.85 -15.64
C GLU A 521 11.94 -7.06 -15.06
N TYR A 522 10.64 -6.91 -14.73
CA TYR A 522 9.82 -8.01 -14.23
C TYR A 522 9.77 -9.16 -15.22
N TYR A 523 9.44 -8.91 -16.48
CA TYR A 523 9.37 -9.97 -17.48
C TYR A 523 10.73 -10.66 -17.65
N SER A 524 11.79 -9.89 -17.79
CA SER A 524 13.15 -10.41 -17.99
C SER A 524 13.62 -11.25 -16.80
N LYS A 525 13.53 -10.73 -15.57
CA LYS A 525 14.05 -11.41 -14.37
C LYS A 525 13.16 -12.54 -13.89
N PHE A 526 11.85 -12.38 -14.00
CA PHE A 526 10.91 -13.37 -13.44
C PHE A 526 10.72 -14.56 -14.37
N PHE A 527 10.57 -14.31 -15.67
CA PHE A 527 10.32 -15.37 -16.66
C PHE A 527 11.56 -15.79 -17.46
N GLY A 528 12.66 -15.07 -17.37
CA GLY A 528 13.92 -15.41 -18.05
C GLY A 528 13.77 -15.63 -19.55
N PRO A 529 14.10 -16.84 -20.08
CA PRO A 529 13.94 -17.15 -21.51
C PRO A 529 12.51 -17.03 -22.04
N GLY A 530 11.48 -17.16 -21.18
CA GLY A 530 10.07 -17.00 -21.55
C GLY A 530 9.57 -15.55 -21.51
N ALA A 531 10.45 -14.56 -21.26
CA ALA A 531 10.08 -13.17 -21.01
C ALA A 531 9.27 -12.55 -22.14
N ALA A 532 9.69 -12.72 -23.39
CA ALA A 532 9.05 -12.08 -24.54
C ALA A 532 7.59 -12.54 -24.76
N ASP A 533 7.30 -13.80 -24.51
CA ASP A 533 5.95 -14.33 -24.68
C ASP A 533 5.07 -14.01 -23.47
N MET A 534 5.64 -13.96 -22.25
CA MET A 534 4.93 -13.50 -21.07
C MET A 534 4.64 -11.99 -21.14
N GLU A 535 5.49 -11.17 -21.71
CA GLU A 535 5.20 -9.76 -22.00
C GLU A 535 4.00 -9.60 -22.93
N LYS A 536 3.96 -10.36 -24.05
CA LYS A 536 2.79 -10.38 -24.96
C LYS A 536 1.53 -10.80 -24.21
N PHE A 537 1.61 -11.83 -23.38
CA PHE A 537 0.50 -12.32 -22.58
C PHE A 537 -0.09 -11.23 -21.68
N TYR A 538 0.73 -10.55 -20.88
CA TYR A 538 0.27 -9.50 -19.97
C TYR A 538 -0.23 -8.25 -20.72
N THR A 539 0.48 -7.85 -21.77
CA THR A 539 0.08 -6.71 -22.60
C THR A 539 -1.24 -6.95 -23.31
N ALA A 540 -1.46 -8.16 -23.86
CA ALA A 540 -2.73 -8.51 -24.48
C ALA A 540 -3.92 -8.42 -23.52
N ILE A 541 -3.75 -8.81 -22.26
CA ILE A 541 -4.79 -8.69 -21.22
C ILE A 541 -5.06 -7.21 -20.89
N GLU A 542 -4.03 -6.39 -20.70
CA GLU A 542 -4.18 -4.96 -20.43
C GLU A 542 -4.87 -4.25 -21.60
N ASP A 543 -4.40 -4.47 -22.83
CA ASP A 543 -4.98 -3.88 -24.04
C ASP A 543 -6.44 -4.29 -24.25
N ARG A 544 -6.74 -5.57 -24.01
CA ARG A 544 -8.12 -6.09 -24.10
C ARG A 544 -9.04 -5.38 -23.11
N TRP A 545 -8.58 -5.22 -21.87
CA TRP A 545 -9.32 -4.51 -20.84
C TRP A 545 -9.52 -3.04 -21.21
N MET A 546 -8.46 -2.35 -21.61
CA MET A 546 -8.49 -0.92 -21.91
C MET A 546 -9.29 -0.58 -23.17
N THR A 547 -9.32 -1.48 -24.16
CA THR A 547 -10.02 -1.25 -25.43
C THR A 547 -11.52 -1.56 -25.35
N LEU A 548 -11.86 -2.69 -24.76
CA LEU A 548 -13.25 -3.16 -24.78
C LEU A 548 -14.02 -2.73 -23.53
N GLY A 549 -13.36 -2.53 -22.41
CA GLY A 549 -13.95 -2.13 -21.15
C GLY A 549 -15.12 -3.01 -20.71
N GLY A 550 -15.35 -3.14 -19.44
CA GLY A 550 -16.38 -4.06 -19.00
C GLY A 550 -17.09 -3.63 -17.73
N ALA A 551 -16.88 -2.38 -17.31
CA ALA A 551 -17.19 -1.96 -15.96
C ALA A 551 -18.66 -2.13 -15.54
N ASP A 552 -19.60 -2.13 -16.47
CA ASP A 552 -21.02 -2.05 -16.15
C ASP A 552 -21.80 -3.36 -16.31
N VAL A 553 -21.16 -4.46 -16.78
CA VAL A 553 -21.86 -5.72 -17.05
C VAL A 553 -21.18 -6.92 -16.36
N PRO A 554 -21.46 -7.16 -15.08
CA PRO A 554 -20.83 -8.24 -14.32
C PRO A 554 -20.94 -9.64 -14.94
N ARG A 555 -22.02 -9.90 -15.68
CA ARG A 555 -22.26 -11.22 -16.31
C ARG A 555 -21.71 -11.35 -17.72
N GLY A 556 -21.41 -10.23 -18.40
CA GLY A 556 -20.96 -10.21 -19.80
C GLY A 556 -19.46 -10.08 -19.99
N TRP A 557 -18.67 -10.01 -18.93
CA TRP A 557 -17.21 -9.81 -19.07
C TRP A 557 -16.53 -10.96 -19.83
N TRP A 558 -16.83 -12.20 -19.46
CA TRP A 558 -16.27 -13.35 -20.16
C TRP A 558 -16.74 -13.45 -21.60
N GLU A 559 -18.00 -13.12 -21.88
CA GLU A 559 -18.52 -13.09 -23.25
C GLU A 559 -17.83 -12.03 -24.12
N LYS A 560 -17.50 -10.89 -23.52
CA LYS A 560 -16.89 -9.74 -24.21
C LYS A 560 -15.36 -9.79 -24.23
N LEU A 561 -14.74 -10.08 -23.09
CA LEU A 561 -13.29 -10.02 -22.91
C LEU A 561 -12.64 -11.40 -23.11
N GLY A 562 -13.22 -12.45 -22.58
CA GLY A 562 -12.69 -13.82 -22.61
C GLY A 562 -13.27 -14.67 -23.73
N THR A 563 -13.28 -14.16 -24.98
CA THR A 563 -13.72 -14.97 -26.13
C THR A 563 -12.79 -16.17 -26.34
N THR A 564 -13.28 -17.23 -26.98
CA THR A 564 -12.50 -18.44 -27.23
C THR A 564 -11.21 -18.12 -27.98
N GLU A 565 -11.29 -17.29 -29.02
CA GLU A 565 -10.13 -16.89 -29.84
C GLU A 565 -9.08 -16.16 -29.01
N PHE A 566 -9.50 -15.28 -28.09
CA PHE A 566 -8.59 -14.56 -27.22
C PHE A 566 -7.96 -15.46 -26.15
N LEU A 567 -8.73 -16.40 -25.61
CA LEU A 567 -8.18 -17.39 -24.67
C LEU A 567 -7.20 -18.33 -25.35
N ASP A 568 -7.44 -18.73 -26.60
CA ASP A 568 -6.52 -19.53 -27.41
C ASP A 568 -5.23 -18.75 -27.72
N GLU A 569 -5.32 -17.44 -27.97
CA GLU A 569 -4.18 -16.54 -28.13
C GLU A 569 -3.33 -16.50 -26.84
N LEU A 570 -3.95 -16.26 -25.69
CA LEU A 570 -3.26 -16.26 -24.39
C LEU A 570 -2.61 -17.62 -24.07
N ALA A 571 -3.32 -18.71 -24.36
CA ALA A 571 -2.77 -20.06 -24.22
C ALA A 571 -1.55 -20.28 -25.12
N GLY A 572 -1.59 -19.71 -26.35
CA GLY A 572 -0.46 -19.73 -27.27
C GLY A 572 0.79 -19.08 -26.67
N TYR A 573 0.69 -17.90 -26.11
CA TYR A 573 1.81 -17.22 -25.43
C TYR A 573 2.37 -18.03 -24.26
N ILE A 574 1.51 -18.60 -23.43
CA ILE A 574 1.91 -19.47 -22.32
C ILE A 574 2.68 -20.69 -22.83
N GLN A 575 2.22 -21.34 -23.92
CA GLN A 575 2.89 -22.51 -24.46
C GLN A 575 4.27 -22.16 -25.07
N GLU A 576 4.41 -21.02 -25.75
CA GLU A 576 5.70 -20.56 -26.24
C GLU A 576 6.65 -20.25 -25.06
N ALA A 577 6.18 -19.55 -24.02
CA ALA A 577 6.97 -19.31 -22.81
C ALA A 577 7.42 -20.61 -22.13
N LYS A 578 6.54 -21.64 -22.10
CA LYS A 578 6.91 -22.96 -21.62
C LYS A 578 7.98 -23.63 -22.49
N ARG A 579 7.89 -23.54 -23.82
CA ARG A 579 8.92 -24.10 -24.73
C ARG A 579 10.27 -23.41 -24.57
N ALA A 580 10.26 -22.10 -24.33
CA ALA A 580 11.47 -21.31 -24.13
C ALA A 580 12.18 -21.60 -22.79
N THR A 581 11.47 -22.12 -21.79
CA THR A 581 12.01 -22.38 -20.45
C THR A 581 12.27 -23.88 -20.23
N SER A 582 13.41 -24.20 -19.57
CA SER A 582 13.76 -25.58 -19.25
C SER A 582 12.81 -26.17 -18.19
N GLU A 583 12.37 -27.40 -18.39
CA GLU A 583 11.55 -28.13 -17.43
C GLU A 583 12.22 -28.19 -16.05
N GLY A 584 11.45 -27.96 -14.97
CA GLY A 584 11.97 -27.92 -13.59
C GLY A 584 12.75 -26.66 -13.24
N SER A 585 13.01 -25.75 -14.19
CA SER A 585 13.64 -24.46 -13.86
C SER A 585 12.68 -23.55 -13.12
N ILE A 586 13.23 -22.61 -12.32
CA ILE A 586 12.42 -21.62 -11.61
C ILE A 586 11.58 -20.76 -12.59
N HIS A 587 12.12 -20.44 -13.76
CA HIS A 587 11.39 -19.68 -14.78
C HIS A 587 10.21 -20.47 -15.34
N ARG A 588 10.38 -21.80 -15.56
CA ARG A 588 9.29 -22.68 -15.96
C ARG A 588 8.21 -22.76 -14.89
N ASN A 589 8.58 -22.92 -13.63
CA ASN A 589 7.64 -23.00 -12.51
C ASN A 589 6.81 -21.70 -12.40
N ARG A 590 7.41 -20.54 -12.68
CA ARG A 590 6.72 -19.25 -12.69
C ARG A 590 5.75 -19.12 -13.85
N VAL A 591 6.10 -19.57 -15.05
CA VAL A 591 5.16 -19.65 -16.18
C VAL A 591 3.98 -20.57 -15.86
N GLU A 592 4.24 -21.73 -15.28
CA GLU A 592 3.20 -22.68 -14.88
C GLU A 592 2.28 -22.16 -13.78
N LEU A 593 2.81 -21.34 -12.86
CA LEU A 593 1.99 -20.65 -11.84
C LEU A 593 0.98 -19.70 -12.48
N ILE A 594 1.40 -18.92 -13.49
CA ILE A 594 0.51 -18.02 -14.22
C ILE A 594 -0.53 -18.80 -15.03
N ASP A 595 -0.12 -19.87 -15.70
CA ASP A 595 -1.02 -20.76 -16.45
C ASP A 595 -2.11 -21.35 -15.55
N ALA A 596 -1.73 -21.87 -14.37
CA ALA A 596 -2.68 -22.39 -13.39
C ALA A 596 -3.64 -21.29 -12.90
N GLY A 597 -3.16 -20.06 -12.70
CA GLY A 597 -3.99 -18.93 -12.32
C GLY A 597 -5.05 -18.59 -13.36
N ILE A 598 -4.72 -18.62 -14.65
CA ILE A 598 -5.68 -18.41 -15.75
C ILE A 598 -6.62 -19.60 -15.89
N CYS A 599 -6.13 -20.84 -15.89
CA CYS A 599 -6.95 -22.03 -16.01
C CYS A 599 -7.98 -22.15 -14.88
N SER A 600 -7.58 -21.84 -13.64
CA SER A 600 -8.50 -21.83 -12.50
C SER A 600 -9.62 -20.79 -12.65
N THR A 601 -9.30 -19.67 -13.30
CA THR A 601 -10.27 -18.61 -13.61
C THR A 601 -11.26 -19.03 -14.71
N CYS A 602 -10.83 -19.83 -15.68
CA CYS A 602 -11.63 -20.28 -16.82
C CYS A 602 -12.51 -21.51 -16.53
N SER A 603 -12.17 -22.37 -15.58
CA SER A 603 -12.73 -23.73 -15.45
C SER A 603 -13.83 -23.92 -14.39
N ARG A 604 -14.29 -22.88 -13.69
CA ARG A 604 -15.33 -23.03 -12.64
C ARG A 604 -16.72 -23.40 -13.18
N PRO A 605 -17.36 -24.44 -12.59
CA PRO A 605 -18.69 -24.89 -13.01
C PRO A 605 -19.75 -23.81 -12.80
N GLY A 606 -20.56 -23.54 -13.81
CA GLY A 606 -21.76 -22.71 -13.75
C GLY A 606 -21.60 -21.27 -14.20
N GLN A 607 -20.43 -20.83 -14.64
CA GLN A 607 -20.20 -19.45 -15.09
C GLN A 607 -19.88 -19.29 -16.57
N ASN A 608 -19.43 -20.34 -17.25
CA ASN A 608 -19.24 -20.28 -18.69
C ASN A 608 -19.45 -21.65 -19.34
N THR A 609 -20.52 -21.81 -20.12
CA THR A 609 -20.77 -23.00 -20.92
C THR A 609 -19.83 -23.10 -22.12
N ASN A 610 -19.08 -22.05 -22.43
CA ASN A 610 -18.20 -21.92 -23.59
C ASN A 610 -16.72 -21.80 -23.22
N ALA A 611 -16.35 -21.87 -21.92
CA ALA A 611 -14.93 -21.83 -21.56
C ALA A 611 -14.23 -23.10 -22.11
N PRO A 612 -13.11 -22.96 -22.84
CA PRO A 612 -12.34 -24.10 -23.25
C PRO A 612 -11.87 -24.84 -21.99
N ARG A 613 -12.21 -26.14 -21.90
CA ARG A 613 -11.61 -26.99 -20.87
C ARG A 613 -10.13 -26.97 -21.08
N CYS A 614 -9.37 -26.53 -20.06
CA CYS A 614 -7.92 -26.72 -20.07
C CYS A 614 -7.68 -28.21 -20.39
N ARG A 615 -7.21 -28.51 -21.59
CA ARG A 615 -6.85 -29.87 -21.99
C ARG A 615 -5.55 -30.20 -21.29
N ASN A 616 -5.57 -31.29 -20.52
CA ASN A 616 -4.41 -31.88 -19.85
C ASN A 616 -3.25 -32.08 -20.81
#